data_814147709451a6dcf99507cd398c4c35
#
_entry.id   814147709451a6dcf99507cd398c4c35
#
_cell.length_a   1.000
_cell.length_b   1.000
_cell.length_c   1.000
_cell.angle_alpha   90.00
_cell.angle_beta   90.00
_cell.angle_gamma   90.00
#
_symmetry.space_group_name_H-M   'P 1'
#
loop_
_entity.id
_entity.type
_entity.pdbx_description
1 polymer ?
#
loop_
_entity_poly.entity_id
_entity_poly.type
_entity_poly.pdbx_seq_one_letter_code
_entity_poly.pdbx_strand_id
1 'polypeptide(L)'
;MRLIDGNAIAQQVLAEVKERVARLAPVVPHVAFVRVGDDPASVSYVTKKQKTAAEVGMKASLQLFPESVTKAELFAHLDALNADKSVHGILIQAPLPKHLPETEVFNRVSPDKDVDGFGTQSIGRLVQELPGAFAACTPAGVVELLRRSGVETAGKHAVVVGRSLIVGKPAAALLLAKGCDCTVTIAHSRTKDLPGIVRQADIIVAAIGKPRFITADMVKPGAVVIDVGINRVPDATKKAGYRIVGDVDFDAVAPRCEAITPRSEEHTSELQSH
;
A
#
# COMPACT_ATOMS: atom_id res chain seq x y z
N MET A 1 18.87 -9.33 -14.82
CA MET A 1 17.60 -8.91 -14.21
C MET A 1 17.15 -9.94 -13.18
N ARG A 2 16.76 -9.51 -11.99
CA ARG A 2 16.22 -10.33 -10.90
C ARG A 2 14.76 -9.96 -10.66
N LEU A 3 13.88 -10.97 -10.53
CA LEU A 3 12.48 -10.70 -10.12
C LEU A 3 12.41 -10.53 -8.60
N ILE A 4 11.71 -9.52 -8.15
CA ILE A 4 11.34 -9.32 -6.74
C ILE A 4 10.03 -10.09 -6.52
N ASP A 5 10.12 -11.25 -5.91
CA ASP A 5 8.97 -12.12 -5.65
C ASP A 5 8.20 -11.64 -4.41
N GLY A 6 7.18 -10.83 -4.66
CA GLY A 6 6.30 -10.31 -3.61
C GLY A 6 5.55 -11.40 -2.85
N ASN A 7 5.18 -12.51 -3.52
CA ASN A 7 4.46 -13.61 -2.87
C ASN A 7 5.35 -14.33 -1.85
N ALA A 8 6.58 -14.66 -2.23
CA ALA A 8 7.51 -15.31 -1.32
C ALA A 8 7.82 -14.40 -0.11
N ILE A 9 8.00 -13.09 -0.34
CA ILE A 9 8.23 -12.11 0.72
C ILE A 9 6.99 -12.00 1.63
N ALA A 10 5.80 -11.96 1.06
CA ALA A 10 4.56 -11.92 1.80
C ALA A 10 4.39 -13.12 2.74
N GLN A 11 4.69 -14.33 2.26
CA GLN A 11 4.63 -15.55 3.08
C GLN A 11 5.61 -15.50 4.26
N GLN A 12 6.81 -14.95 4.06
CA GLN A 12 7.77 -14.74 5.15
C GLN A 12 7.22 -13.77 6.21
N VAL A 13 6.67 -12.63 5.76
CA VAL A 13 6.08 -11.63 6.66
C VAL A 13 4.92 -12.24 7.45
N LEU A 14 4.03 -12.98 6.79
CA LEU A 14 2.89 -13.64 7.46
C LEU A 14 3.34 -14.65 8.51
N ALA A 15 4.38 -15.44 8.22
CA ALA A 15 4.94 -16.37 9.20
C ALA A 15 5.48 -15.64 10.44
N GLU A 16 6.25 -14.56 10.23
CA GLU A 16 6.78 -13.73 11.32
C GLU A 16 5.64 -13.07 12.13
N VAL A 17 4.60 -12.55 11.45
CA VAL A 17 3.43 -11.97 12.13
C VAL A 17 2.71 -13.02 12.96
N LYS A 18 2.51 -14.23 12.44
CA LYS A 18 1.88 -15.33 13.17
C LYS A 18 2.64 -15.68 14.45
N GLU A 19 3.96 -15.75 14.39
CA GLU A 19 4.79 -15.98 15.58
C GLU A 19 4.69 -14.83 16.59
N ARG A 20 4.69 -13.58 16.11
CA ARG A 20 4.55 -12.40 16.98
C ARG A 20 3.18 -12.40 17.66
N VAL A 21 2.10 -12.70 16.94
CA VAL A 21 0.75 -12.81 17.50
C VAL A 21 0.69 -13.90 18.56
N ALA A 22 1.28 -15.07 18.32
CA ALA A 22 1.31 -16.16 19.31
C ALA A 22 2.03 -15.76 20.63
N ARG A 23 3.04 -14.91 20.55
CA ARG A 23 3.78 -14.41 21.76
C ARG A 23 2.97 -13.40 22.58
N LEU A 24 1.89 -12.85 22.06
CA LEU A 24 1.03 -11.90 22.77
C LEU A 24 0.01 -12.58 23.68
N ALA A 25 -0.06 -13.91 23.68
CA ALA A 25 -1.00 -14.64 24.52
C ALA A 25 -0.91 -14.21 26.01
N PRO A 26 -2.03 -14.02 26.72
CA PRO A 26 -3.40 -14.34 26.30
C PRO A 26 -4.10 -13.26 25.45
N VAL A 27 -3.43 -12.15 25.10
CA VAL A 27 -4.02 -11.08 24.29
C VAL A 27 -4.09 -11.53 22.84
N VAL A 28 -5.29 -11.49 22.28
CA VAL A 28 -5.53 -11.70 20.83
C VAL A 28 -5.69 -10.35 20.17
N PRO A 29 -4.78 -9.91 19.28
CA PRO A 29 -4.96 -8.66 18.54
C PRO A 29 -6.25 -8.67 17.76
N HIS A 30 -6.99 -7.55 17.77
CA HIS A 30 -8.27 -7.42 17.11
C HIS A 30 -8.27 -6.21 16.18
N VAL A 31 -8.50 -6.43 14.90
CA VAL A 31 -8.71 -5.39 13.89
C VAL A 31 -10.18 -5.32 13.49
N ALA A 32 -10.76 -4.12 13.55
CA ALA A 32 -12.10 -3.82 13.09
C ALA A 32 -12.04 -3.22 11.68
N PHE A 33 -12.61 -3.93 10.71
CA PHE A 33 -12.78 -3.45 9.35
C PHE A 33 -14.10 -2.71 9.23
N VAL A 34 -14.09 -1.56 8.57
CA VAL A 34 -15.28 -0.77 8.25
C VAL A 34 -15.35 -0.62 6.74
N ARG A 35 -16.47 -1.02 6.13
CA ARG A 35 -16.71 -0.86 4.69
C ARG A 35 -18.05 -0.17 4.46
N VAL A 36 -18.06 0.78 3.53
CA VAL A 36 -19.26 1.50 3.10
C VAL A 36 -19.55 1.16 1.64
N GLY A 37 -20.76 0.72 1.35
CA GLY A 37 -21.17 0.27 0.01
C GLY A 37 -20.64 -1.13 -0.34
N ASP A 38 -20.95 -1.55 -1.56
CA ASP A 38 -20.71 -2.90 -2.07
C ASP A 38 -19.84 -2.92 -3.33
N ASP A 39 -18.87 -1.99 -3.44
CA ASP A 39 -17.88 -2.04 -4.54
C ASP A 39 -17.19 -3.41 -4.55
N PRO A 40 -17.22 -4.14 -5.69
CA PRO A 40 -16.70 -5.51 -5.75
C PRO A 40 -15.21 -5.64 -5.40
N ALA A 41 -14.41 -4.61 -5.69
CA ALA A 41 -12.99 -4.62 -5.34
C ALA A 41 -12.83 -4.49 -3.82
N SER A 42 -13.54 -3.55 -3.19
CA SER A 42 -13.54 -3.35 -1.75
C SER A 42 -14.03 -4.59 -0.99
N VAL A 43 -15.07 -5.27 -1.52
CA VAL A 43 -15.55 -6.56 -0.96
C VAL A 43 -14.45 -7.60 -0.98
N SER A 44 -13.80 -7.79 -2.13
CA SER A 44 -12.72 -8.77 -2.29
C SER A 44 -11.54 -8.49 -1.35
N TYR A 45 -11.09 -7.24 -1.27
CA TYR A 45 -9.96 -6.85 -0.41
C TYR A 45 -10.25 -7.06 1.07
N VAL A 46 -11.42 -6.62 1.56
CA VAL A 46 -11.78 -6.81 2.97
C VAL A 46 -11.91 -8.28 3.32
N THR A 47 -12.53 -9.08 2.44
CA THR A 47 -12.65 -10.53 2.65
C THR A 47 -11.28 -11.20 2.77
N LYS A 48 -10.34 -10.83 1.88
CA LYS A 48 -8.97 -11.35 1.93
C LYS A 48 -8.25 -10.90 3.20
N LYS A 49 -8.33 -9.62 3.57
CA LYS A 49 -7.73 -9.09 4.81
C LYS A 49 -8.26 -9.80 6.05
N GLN A 50 -9.59 -10.04 6.14
CA GLN A 50 -10.17 -10.78 7.26
C GLN A 50 -9.63 -12.23 7.35
N LYS A 51 -9.58 -12.91 6.20
CA LYS A 51 -9.05 -14.27 6.13
C LYS A 51 -7.59 -14.33 6.57
N THR A 52 -6.76 -13.44 6.04
CA THR A 52 -5.34 -13.35 6.41
C THR A 52 -5.14 -13.03 7.87
N ALA A 53 -5.93 -12.09 8.44
CA ALA A 53 -5.87 -11.79 9.88
C ALA A 53 -6.19 -13.04 10.73
N ALA A 54 -7.21 -13.81 10.35
CA ALA A 54 -7.55 -15.05 11.04
C ALA A 54 -6.44 -16.12 10.91
N GLU A 55 -5.81 -16.25 9.75
CA GLU A 55 -4.72 -17.22 9.49
C GLU A 55 -3.48 -16.94 10.34
N VAL A 56 -3.20 -15.67 10.66
CA VAL A 56 -2.10 -15.30 11.57
C VAL A 56 -2.51 -15.27 13.04
N GLY A 57 -3.76 -15.63 13.38
CA GLY A 57 -4.24 -15.72 14.76
C GLY A 57 -4.82 -14.42 15.34
N MET A 58 -5.10 -13.43 14.51
CA MET A 58 -5.77 -12.19 14.93
C MET A 58 -7.29 -12.34 14.88
N LYS A 59 -8.01 -11.62 15.74
CA LYS A 59 -9.45 -11.42 15.63
C LYS A 59 -9.72 -10.35 14.57
N ALA A 60 -10.67 -10.61 13.68
CA ALA A 60 -11.12 -9.68 12.67
C ALA A 60 -12.64 -9.52 12.75
N SER A 61 -13.12 -8.30 12.89
CA SER A 61 -14.55 -7.98 12.78
C SER A 61 -14.79 -7.10 11.55
N LEU A 62 -16.00 -7.18 10.99
CA LEU A 62 -16.39 -6.38 9.84
C LEU A 62 -17.72 -5.71 10.13
N GLN A 63 -17.73 -4.38 10.03
CA GLN A 63 -18.95 -3.58 10.00
C GLN A 63 -19.23 -3.12 8.57
N LEU A 64 -20.43 -3.43 8.10
CA LEU A 64 -20.91 -3.03 6.78
C LEU A 64 -21.92 -1.90 6.93
N PHE A 65 -21.74 -0.86 6.13
CA PHE A 65 -22.67 0.23 6.00
C PHE A 65 -23.22 0.31 4.57
N PRO A 66 -24.49 0.66 4.39
CA PRO A 66 -25.02 0.96 3.06
C PRO A 66 -24.32 2.20 2.49
N GLU A 67 -24.30 2.34 1.16
CA GLU A 67 -23.73 3.52 0.50
C GLU A 67 -24.39 4.83 0.98
N SER A 68 -25.66 4.77 1.43
CA SER A 68 -26.41 5.90 1.93
C SER A 68 -26.15 6.30 3.39
N VAL A 69 -25.23 5.61 4.10
CA VAL A 69 -24.90 5.92 5.49
C VAL A 69 -24.54 7.39 5.65
N THR A 70 -25.07 8.03 6.68
CA THR A 70 -24.72 9.43 6.98
C THR A 70 -23.36 9.53 7.66
N LYS A 71 -22.70 10.68 7.50
CA LYS A 71 -21.44 10.97 8.21
C LYS A 71 -21.62 10.83 9.74
N ALA A 72 -22.76 11.26 10.28
CA ALA A 72 -23.04 11.18 11.72
C ALA A 72 -23.10 9.73 12.22
N GLU A 73 -23.79 8.84 11.50
CA GLU A 73 -23.88 7.42 11.85
C GLU A 73 -22.51 6.74 11.78
N LEU A 74 -21.75 6.99 10.70
CA LEU A 74 -20.40 6.45 10.54
C LEU A 74 -19.48 6.93 11.67
N PHE A 75 -19.53 8.23 12.01
CA PHE A 75 -18.72 8.80 13.08
C PHE A 75 -19.08 8.25 14.46
N ALA A 76 -20.35 8.09 14.77
CA ALA A 76 -20.79 7.47 16.02
C ALA A 76 -20.25 6.04 16.17
N HIS A 77 -20.21 5.28 15.06
CA HIS A 77 -19.62 3.94 15.07
C HIS A 77 -18.09 3.97 15.26
N LEU A 78 -17.40 4.87 14.57
CA LEU A 78 -15.94 5.02 14.73
C LEU A 78 -15.58 5.45 16.18
N ASP A 79 -16.37 6.31 16.79
CA ASP A 79 -16.20 6.70 18.19
C ASP A 79 -16.39 5.51 19.14
N ALA A 80 -17.37 4.66 18.88
CA ALA A 80 -17.55 3.42 19.65
C ALA A 80 -16.36 2.48 19.51
N LEU A 81 -15.84 2.29 18.29
CA LEU A 81 -14.63 1.49 18.07
C LEU A 81 -13.38 2.09 18.72
N ASN A 82 -13.25 3.42 18.72
CA ASN A 82 -12.18 4.12 19.40
C ASN A 82 -12.21 3.87 20.92
N ALA A 83 -13.41 3.87 21.51
CA ALA A 83 -13.61 3.66 22.95
C ALA A 83 -13.49 2.19 23.37
N ASP A 84 -13.71 1.25 22.45
CA ASP A 84 -13.65 -0.20 22.76
C ASP A 84 -12.21 -0.67 22.96
N LYS A 85 -11.87 -1.00 24.19
CA LYS A 85 -10.51 -1.50 24.56
C LYS A 85 -10.20 -2.87 23.98
N SER A 86 -11.19 -3.62 23.53
CA SER A 86 -10.98 -4.92 22.87
C SER A 86 -10.59 -4.78 21.37
N VAL A 87 -10.75 -3.61 20.79
CA VAL A 87 -10.36 -3.27 19.42
C VAL A 87 -8.99 -2.59 19.46
N HIS A 88 -8.01 -3.19 18.84
CA HIS A 88 -6.62 -2.71 18.82
C HIS A 88 -6.26 -1.95 17.54
N GLY A 89 -7.00 -2.19 16.45
CA GLY A 89 -6.82 -1.49 15.17
C GLY A 89 -8.14 -1.29 14.45
N ILE A 90 -8.26 -0.19 13.73
CA ILE A 90 -9.42 0.16 12.91
C ILE A 90 -8.92 0.41 11.49
N LEU A 91 -9.55 -0.26 10.52
CA LEU A 91 -9.26 -0.11 9.11
C LEU A 91 -10.55 0.28 8.37
N ILE A 92 -10.52 1.43 7.72
CA ILE A 92 -11.63 1.91 6.90
C ILE A 92 -11.29 1.66 5.43
N GLN A 93 -12.05 0.78 4.80
CA GLN A 93 -11.79 0.42 3.40
C GLN A 93 -12.14 1.57 2.45
N ALA A 94 -11.12 2.11 1.78
CA ALA A 94 -11.28 3.06 0.69
C ALA A 94 -11.56 2.32 -0.66
N PRO A 95 -12.17 3.00 -1.65
CA PRO A 95 -12.69 4.37 -1.58
C PRO A 95 -14.02 4.48 -0.83
N LEU A 96 -14.28 5.66 -0.29
CA LEU A 96 -15.56 5.99 0.33
C LEU A 96 -16.51 6.65 -0.69
N PRO A 97 -17.84 6.58 -0.48
CA PRO A 97 -18.81 7.37 -1.24
C PRO A 97 -18.52 8.87 -1.18
N LYS A 98 -18.75 9.59 -2.27
CA LYS A 98 -18.38 11.02 -2.42
C LYS A 98 -18.93 11.96 -1.33
N HIS A 99 -20.06 11.63 -0.70
CA HIS A 99 -20.66 12.42 0.37
C HIS A 99 -19.95 12.24 1.72
N LEU A 100 -19.04 11.28 1.83
CA LEU A 100 -18.20 11.04 3.02
C LEU A 100 -16.79 11.54 2.74
N PRO A 101 -16.37 12.69 3.29
CA PRO A 101 -15.03 13.22 3.06
C PRO A 101 -13.97 12.30 3.68
N GLU A 102 -13.19 11.58 2.85
CA GLU A 102 -12.21 10.58 3.31
C GLU A 102 -11.26 11.14 4.38
N THR A 103 -10.77 12.37 4.18
CA THR A 103 -9.86 12.99 5.16
C THR A 103 -10.50 13.16 6.54
N GLU A 104 -11.79 13.53 6.62
CA GLU A 104 -12.47 13.66 7.90
C GLU A 104 -12.73 12.30 8.53
N VAL A 105 -13.10 11.30 7.71
CA VAL A 105 -13.38 9.93 8.17
C VAL A 105 -12.12 9.28 8.71
N PHE A 106 -10.98 9.36 7.98
CA PHE A 106 -9.72 8.80 8.45
C PHE A 106 -9.22 9.50 9.72
N ASN A 107 -9.38 10.81 9.83
CA ASN A 107 -9.02 11.56 11.04
C ASN A 107 -9.96 11.31 12.24
N ARG A 108 -11.10 10.64 12.05
CA ARG A 108 -11.96 10.22 13.15
C ARG A 108 -11.43 9.00 13.90
N VAL A 109 -10.61 8.18 13.24
CA VAL A 109 -9.95 7.05 13.89
C VAL A 109 -8.89 7.57 14.88
N SER A 110 -8.88 7.00 16.08
CA SER A 110 -7.82 7.29 17.06
C SER A 110 -6.44 6.97 16.47
N PRO A 111 -5.45 7.86 16.57
CA PRO A 111 -4.12 7.63 16.04
C PRO A 111 -3.44 6.34 16.53
N ASP A 112 -3.81 5.89 17.73
CA ASP A 112 -3.25 4.65 18.30
C ASP A 112 -3.96 3.39 17.75
N LYS A 113 -5.02 3.56 16.96
CA LYS A 113 -5.76 2.48 16.29
C LYS A 113 -5.80 2.63 14.77
N ASP A 114 -5.19 3.68 14.21
CA ASP A 114 -5.14 3.96 12.77
C ASP A 114 -4.11 3.04 12.09
N VAL A 115 -4.49 1.78 11.85
CA VAL A 115 -3.58 0.77 11.28
C VAL A 115 -3.31 0.96 9.78
N ASP A 116 -4.08 1.80 9.08
CA ASP A 116 -3.80 2.20 7.70
C ASP A 116 -2.83 3.39 7.60
N GLY A 117 -2.63 4.13 8.71
CA GLY A 117 -1.75 5.28 8.74
C GLY A 117 -2.20 6.47 7.89
N PHE A 118 -3.51 6.62 7.64
CA PHE A 118 -4.05 7.67 6.77
C PHE A 118 -4.44 8.94 7.51
N GLY A 119 -4.56 8.88 8.84
CA GLY A 119 -4.85 10.03 9.67
C GLY A 119 -3.70 11.05 9.67
N THR A 120 -4.04 12.32 9.84
CA THR A 120 -3.05 13.42 9.86
C THR A 120 -1.97 13.21 10.92
N GLN A 121 -2.33 12.67 12.09
CA GLN A 121 -1.36 12.39 13.16
C GLN A 121 -0.43 11.23 12.79
N SER A 122 -0.95 10.16 12.16
CA SER A 122 -0.13 9.04 11.70
C SER A 122 0.88 9.47 10.65
N ILE A 123 0.44 10.28 9.66
CA ILE A 123 1.32 10.86 8.64
C ILE A 123 2.34 11.81 9.29
N GLY A 124 1.94 12.64 10.25
CA GLY A 124 2.84 13.53 10.97
C GLY A 124 3.91 12.76 11.77
N ARG A 125 3.52 11.73 12.50
CA ARG A 125 4.43 10.83 13.22
C ARG A 125 5.41 10.13 12.26
N LEU A 126 4.92 9.65 11.11
CA LEU A 126 5.75 9.01 10.08
C LEU A 126 6.84 9.95 9.57
N VAL A 127 6.47 11.16 9.18
CA VAL A 127 7.43 12.17 8.65
C VAL A 127 8.44 12.60 9.70
N GLN A 128 8.04 12.62 10.98
CA GLN A 128 8.92 12.97 12.10
C GLN A 128 9.70 11.75 12.64
N GLU A 129 9.53 10.59 12.06
CA GLU A 129 10.15 9.33 12.51
C GLU A 129 9.90 9.01 13.99
N LEU A 130 8.69 9.34 14.48
CA LEU A 130 8.34 9.12 15.89
C LEU A 130 8.00 7.65 16.15
N PRO A 131 8.32 7.11 17.36
CA PRO A 131 7.93 5.76 17.73
C PRO A 131 6.41 5.53 17.65
N GLY A 132 6.00 4.34 17.23
CA GLY A 132 4.58 3.96 17.12
C GLY A 132 3.84 4.63 15.95
N ALA A 133 4.55 5.21 14.99
CA ALA A 133 3.93 5.65 13.75
C ALA A 133 3.46 4.45 12.94
N PHE A 134 2.18 4.45 12.56
CA PHE A 134 1.68 3.53 11.55
C PHE A 134 1.99 4.10 10.17
N ALA A 135 2.61 3.30 9.33
CA ALA A 135 2.83 3.62 7.93
C ALA A 135 1.74 2.98 7.07
N ALA A 136 1.32 3.68 6.02
CA ALA A 136 0.41 3.11 5.05
C ALA A 136 0.98 1.79 4.49
N CYS A 137 0.13 0.75 4.41
CA CYS A 137 0.57 -0.62 4.13
C CYS A 137 1.31 -0.77 2.80
N THR A 138 0.81 -0.15 1.72
CA THR A 138 1.47 -0.23 0.41
C THR A 138 2.85 0.41 0.39
N PRO A 139 3.07 1.63 0.90
CA PRO A 139 4.41 2.20 1.07
C PRO A 139 5.34 1.37 1.96
N ALA A 140 4.83 0.85 3.08
CA ALA A 140 5.60 -0.04 3.95
C ALA A 140 6.01 -1.32 3.20
N GLY A 141 5.11 -1.89 2.39
CA GLY A 141 5.38 -3.03 1.52
C GLY A 141 6.47 -2.75 0.49
N VAL A 142 6.52 -1.54 -0.09
CA VAL A 142 7.60 -1.12 -1.00
C VAL A 142 8.96 -1.22 -0.30
N VAL A 143 9.08 -0.70 0.92
CA VAL A 143 10.33 -0.76 1.69
C VAL A 143 10.70 -2.20 2.06
N GLU A 144 9.72 -3.01 2.48
CA GLU A 144 9.94 -4.43 2.78
C GLU A 144 10.40 -5.23 1.55
N LEU A 145 9.83 -4.95 0.38
CA LEU A 145 10.26 -5.57 -0.88
C LEU A 145 11.73 -5.25 -1.19
N LEU A 146 12.12 -3.99 -1.08
CA LEU A 146 13.51 -3.56 -1.30
C LEU A 146 14.44 -4.23 -0.29
N ARG A 147 14.13 -4.13 1.00
CA ARG A 147 14.95 -4.66 2.09
C ARG A 147 15.14 -6.18 1.99
N ARG A 148 14.04 -6.94 1.85
CA ARG A 148 14.09 -8.41 1.79
C ARG A 148 14.66 -8.94 0.48
N SER A 149 14.65 -8.14 -0.56
CA SER A 149 15.36 -8.45 -1.81
C SER A 149 16.84 -8.06 -1.78
N GLY A 150 17.38 -7.57 -0.67
CA GLY A 150 18.78 -7.17 -0.56
C GLY A 150 19.13 -5.99 -1.47
N VAL A 151 18.19 -5.09 -1.75
CA VAL A 151 18.45 -3.86 -2.47
C VAL A 151 19.06 -2.84 -1.51
N GLU A 152 20.26 -2.36 -1.83
CA GLU A 152 20.89 -1.27 -1.11
C GLU A 152 20.15 0.03 -1.41
N THR A 153 19.67 0.72 -0.37
CA THR A 153 18.91 1.97 -0.50
C THR A 153 19.71 3.20 -0.09
N ALA A 154 20.65 3.05 0.84
CA ALA A 154 21.45 4.16 1.37
C ALA A 154 22.25 4.87 0.26
N GLY A 155 22.09 6.19 0.19
CA GLY A 155 22.75 7.02 -0.83
C GLY A 155 22.19 6.89 -2.25
N LYS A 156 21.18 6.04 -2.49
CA LYS A 156 20.53 5.89 -3.80
C LYS A 156 19.55 7.02 -4.06
N HIS A 157 19.39 7.36 -5.34
CA HIS A 157 18.36 8.27 -5.77
C HIS A 157 17.07 7.50 -6.08
N ALA A 158 16.05 7.70 -5.26
CA ALA A 158 14.73 7.13 -5.47
C ALA A 158 13.78 8.15 -6.13
N VAL A 159 13.10 7.76 -7.19
CA VAL A 159 12.05 8.55 -7.83
C VAL A 159 10.70 7.88 -7.62
N VAL A 160 9.82 8.54 -6.87
CA VAL A 160 8.44 8.11 -6.66
C VAL A 160 7.55 8.81 -7.69
N VAL A 161 6.99 8.05 -8.63
CA VAL A 161 6.11 8.57 -9.67
C VAL A 161 4.66 8.44 -9.20
N GLY A 162 4.17 9.50 -8.58
CA GLY A 162 2.86 9.60 -7.93
C GLY A 162 2.95 10.40 -6.64
N ARG A 163 1.85 11.07 -6.26
CA ARG A 163 1.81 11.92 -5.04
C ARG A 163 0.52 11.79 -4.25
N SER A 164 -0.10 10.61 -4.31
CA SER A 164 -1.29 10.32 -3.52
C SER A 164 -0.97 10.35 -2.02
N LEU A 165 -1.99 10.58 -1.20
CA LEU A 165 -1.85 10.54 0.27
C LEU A 165 -1.63 9.12 0.77
N ILE A 166 -2.14 8.13 0.04
CA ILE A 166 -2.12 6.73 0.48
C ILE A 166 -0.89 5.95 -0.01
N VAL A 167 -0.19 6.43 -1.06
CA VAL A 167 1.00 5.74 -1.61
C VAL A 167 2.18 6.69 -1.81
N GLY A 168 2.08 7.66 -2.72
CA GLY A 168 3.26 8.40 -3.19
C GLY A 168 3.95 9.20 -2.11
N LYS A 169 3.21 9.99 -1.33
CA LYS A 169 3.79 10.81 -0.26
C LYS A 169 4.37 9.96 0.88
N PRO A 170 3.64 8.97 1.44
CA PRO A 170 4.22 8.13 2.49
C PRO A 170 5.36 7.23 2.00
N ALA A 171 5.36 6.77 0.74
CA ALA A 171 6.50 6.04 0.18
C ALA A 171 7.77 6.91 0.13
N ALA A 172 7.63 8.18 -0.28
CA ALA A 172 8.75 9.11 -0.28
C ALA A 172 9.28 9.38 1.15
N ALA A 173 8.39 9.53 2.14
CA ALA A 173 8.78 9.71 3.53
C ALA A 173 9.55 8.48 4.06
N LEU A 174 9.07 7.27 3.80
CA LEU A 174 9.73 6.02 4.22
C LEU A 174 11.10 5.82 3.55
N LEU A 175 11.21 6.13 2.26
CA LEU A 175 12.49 5.99 1.54
C LEU A 175 13.51 7.04 1.99
N LEU A 176 13.06 8.24 2.42
CA LEU A 176 13.91 9.30 2.97
C LEU A 176 14.35 8.99 4.40
N ALA A 177 13.53 8.24 5.18
CA ALA A 177 13.75 8.00 6.59
C ALA A 177 15.08 7.30 6.87
N LYS A 178 15.58 7.47 8.09
CA LYS A 178 16.79 6.80 8.59
C LYS A 178 16.67 5.28 8.46
N GLY A 179 17.72 4.67 7.96
CA GLY A 179 17.75 3.23 7.69
C GLY A 179 17.34 2.84 6.26
N CYS A 180 16.65 3.74 5.52
CA CYS A 180 16.54 3.67 4.06
C CYS A 180 17.52 4.64 3.39
N ASP A 181 17.62 5.87 3.91
CA ASP A 181 18.64 6.88 3.58
C ASP A 181 18.74 7.22 2.07
N CYS A 182 17.61 7.18 1.36
CA CYS A 182 17.56 7.56 -0.05
C CYS A 182 17.54 9.10 -0.20
N THR A 183 18.10 9.61 -1.30
CA THR A 183 17.71 10.90 -1.85
C THR A 183 16.43 10.71 -2.64
N VAL A 184 15.35 11.43 -2.33
CA VAL A 184 14.04 11.16 -2.90
C VAL A 184 13.50 12.31 -3.75
N THR A 185 13.06 12.00 -4.96
CA THR A 185 12.30 12.90 -5.82
C THR A 185 10.87 12.39 -5.99
N ILE A 186 9.87 13.24 -5.74
CA ILE A 186 8.47 12.94 -6.07
C ILE A 186 8.13 13.58 -7.41
N ALA A 187 7.78 12.76 -8.39
CA ALA A 187 7.35 13.18 -9.71
C ALA A 187 5.84 12.92 -9.92
N HIS A 188 5.18 13.73 -10.75
CA HIS A 188 3.75 13.65 -10.95
C HIS A 188 3.34 14.17 -12.33
N SER A 189 2.06 14.15 -12.69
CA SER A 189 1.52 14.54 -14.00
C SER A 189 1.83 15.97 -14.45
N ARG A 190 2.26 16.85 -13.54
CA ARG A 190 2.69 18.23 -13.86
C ARG A 190 4.20 18.42 -13.79
N THR A 191 4.96 17.36 -13.58
CA THR A 191 6.42 17.41 -13.61
C THR A 191 6.89 17.68 -15.04
N LYS A 192 7.71 18.71 -15.22
CA LYS A 192 8.35 18.95 -16.50
C LYS A 192 9.45 17.94 -16.73
N ASP A 193 9.59 17.45 -17.94
CA ASP A 193 10.55 16.41 -18.31
C ASP A 193 10.52 15.19 -17.36
N LEU A 194 9.32 14.65 -17.16
CA LEU A 194 9.15 13.47 -16.33
C LEU A 194 10.06 12.30 -16.75
N PRO A 195 10.22 11.99 -18.06
CA PRO A 195 11.15 10.95 -18.50
C PRO A 195 12.60 11.21 -18.07
N GLY A 196 13.07 12.45 -18.17
CA GLY A 196 14.42 12.83 -17.73
C GLY A 196 14.63 12.68 -16.23
N ILE A 197 13.63 13.02 -15.42
CA ILE A 197 13.67 12.83 -13.96
C ILE A 197 13.70 11.33 -13.62
N VAL A 198 12.83 10.52 -14.20
CA VAL A 198 12.76 9.07 -13.93
C VAL A 198 14.06 8.37 -14.35
N ARG A 199 14.68 8.81 -15.45
CA ARG A 199 15.95 8.25 -15.96
C ARG A 199 17.14 8.44 -15.01
N GLN A 200 17.07 9.37 -14.06
CA GLN A 200 18.12 9.58 -13.06
C GLN A 200 18.04 8.59 -11.89
N ALA A 201 16.92 7.89 -11.73
CA ALA A 201 16.65 7.07 -10.57
C ALA A 201 17.49 5.78 -10.52
N ASP A 202 18.03 5.48 -9.35
CA ASP A 202 18.52 4.13 -8.99
C ASP A 202 17.36 3.22 -8.63
N ILE A 203 16.33 3.80 -7.95
CA ILE A 203 15.13 3.10 -7.52
C ILE A 203 13.91 3.87 -8.05
N ILE A 204 13.01 3.19 -8.75
CA ILE A 204 11.77 3.75 -9.27
C ILE A 204 10.60 3.10 -8.53
N VAL A 205 9.73 3.91 -7.94
CA VAL A 205 8.43 3.48 -7.41
C VAL A 205 7.34 4.04 -8.31
N ALA A 206 6.74 3.18 -9.13
CA ALA A 206 5.67 3.57 -10.05
C ALA A 206 4.31 3.46 -9.35
N ALA A 207 3.66 4.60 -9.09
CA ALA A 207 2.39 4.72 -8.37
C ALA A 207 1.51 5.84 -8.97
N ILE A 208 1.43 5.89 -10.30
CA ILE A 208 0.73 6.94 -11.06
C ILE A 208 -0.71 6.54 -11.42
N GLY A 209 -1.02 5.24 -11.43
CA GLY A 209 -2.33 4.71 -11.82
C GLY A 209 -2.60 4.83 -13.32
N LYS A 210 -1.58 4.66 -14.15
CA LYS A 210 -1.68 4.65 -15.61
C LYS A 210 -1.01 3.42 -16.18
N PRO A 211 -1.74 2.58 -16.95
CA PRO A 211 -1.22 1.32 -17.45
C PRO A 211 0.00 1.55 -18.36
N ARG A 212 1.09 0.83 -18.10
CA ARG A 212 2.33 0.81 -18.89
C ARG A 212 2.93 2.19 -19.17
N PHE A 213 2.76 3.13 -18.25
CA PHE A 213 3.22 4.51 -18.42
C PHE A 213 4.75 4.64 -18.36
N ILE A 214 5.41 3.86 -17.50
CA ILE A 214 6.88 3.84 -17.41
C ILE A 214 7.42 2.91 -18.50
N THR A 215 8.11 3.50 -19.46
CA THR A 215 8.67 2.83 -20.64
C THR A 215 10.19 2.64 -20.51
N ALA A 216 10.76 1.81 -21.37
CA ALA A 216 12.17 1.46 -21.31
C ALA A 216 13.12 2.67 -21.43
N ASP A 217 12.77 3.67 -22.22
CA ASP A 217 13.57 4.89 -22.40
C ASP A 217 13.58 5.80 -21.15
N MET A 218 12.63 5.60 -20.22
CA MET A 218 12.58 6.30 -18.94
C MET A 218 13.45 5.64 -17.86
N VAL A 219 13.94 4.42 -18.07
CA VAL A 219 14.64 3.65 -17.04
C VAL A 219 16.11 3.51 -17.39
N LYS A 220 17.00 3.96 -16.50
CA LYS A 220 18.44 3.75 -16.72
C LYS A 220 18.82 2.28 -16.53
N PRO A 221 19.86 1.78 -17.23
CA PRO A 221 20.35 0.44 -17.01
C PRO A 221 20.75 0.21 -15.55
N GLY A 222 20.35 -0.96 -15.00
CA GLY A 222 20.66 -1.33 -13.63
C GLY A 222 19.75 -0.72 -12.56
N ALA A 223 18.69 0.02 -12.93
CA ALA A 223 17.73 0.52 -11.95
C ALA A 223 16.91 -0.60 -11.31
N VAL A 224 16.46 -0.38 -10.09
CA VAL A 224 15.45 -1.22 -9.40
C VAL A 224 14.07 -0.60 -9.58
N VAL A 225 13.09 -1.40 -9.96
CA VAL A 225 11.72 -0.91 -10.23
C VAL A 225 10.69 -1.63 -9.38
N ILE A 226 9.96 -0.86 -8.58
CA ILE A 226 8.79 -1.33 -7.82
C ILE A 226 7.54 -0.76 -8.48
N ASP A 227 6.75 -1.62 -9.10
CA ASP A 227 5.49 -1.27 -9.72
C ASP A 227 4.33 -1.46 -8.73
N VAL A 228 3.70 -0.38 -8.31
CA VAL A 228 2.55 -0.36 -7.39
C VAL A 228 1.23 -0.24 -8.16
N GLY A 229 1.29 0.03 -9.47
CA GLY A 229 0.11 0.24 -10.31
C GLY A 229 -0.82 -0.97 -10.36
N ILE A 230 -2.13 -0.74 -10.28
CA ILE A 230 -3.17 -1.75 -10.51
C ILE A 230 -4.19 -1.14 -11.46
N ASN A 231 -4.08 -1.52 -12.73
CA ASN A 231 -4.93 -0.97 -13.79
C ASN A 231 -5.72 -2.10 -14.45
N ARG A 232 -7.04 -1.95 -14.52
CA ARG A 232 -7.90 -2.86 -15.29
C ARG A 232 -7.90 -2.41 -16.75
N VAL A 233 -7.42 -3.27 -17.63
CA VAL A 233 -7.42 -3.03 -19.08
C VAL A 233 -8.37 -4.03 -19.74
N PRO A 234 -9.30 -3.62 -20.62
CA PRO A 234 -10.20 -4.54 -21.30
C PRO A 234 -9.44 -5.68 -21.98
N ASP A 235 -9.90 -6.91 -21.80
CA ASP A 235 -9.34 -8.11 -22.42
C ASP A 235 -10.44 -9.15 -22.64
N ALA A 236 -10.87 -9.25 -23.91
CA ALA A 236 -11.94 -10.17 -24.31
C ALA A 236 -11.55 -11.67 -24.18
N THR A 237 -10.27 -11.98 -24.04
CA THR A 237 -9.79 -13.36 -23.86
C THR A 237 -9.96 -13.86 -22.43
N LYS A 238 -10.18 -12.96 -21.48
CA LYS A 238 -10.34 -13.25 -20.06
C LYS A 238 -11.81 -13.38 -19.70
N LYS A 239 -12.13 -14.38 -18.89
CA LYS A 239 -13.51 -14.62 -18.39
C LYS A 239 -14.08 -13.40 -17.65
N ALA A 240 -13.22 -12.59 -17.01
CA ALA A 240 -13.60 -11.36 -16.31
C ALA A 240 -13.80 -10.16 -17.26
N GLY A 241 -13.45 -10.28 -18.57
CA GLY A 241 -13.51 -9.19 -19.56
C GLY A 241 -12.39 -8.17 -19.44
N TYR A 242 -11.47 -8.34 -18.50
CA TYR A 242 -10.30 -7.48 -18.30
C TYR A 242 -9.10 -8.26 -17.78
N ARG A 243 -7.93 -7.68 -17.94
CA ARG A 243 -6.69 -8.09 -17.24
C ARG A 243 -6.15 -6.96 -16.39
N ILE A 244 -5.37 -7.31 -15.39
CA ILE A 244 -4.67 -6.35 -14.54
C ILE A 244 -3.27 -6.14 -15.09
N VAL A 245 -2.88 -4.86 -15.23
CA VAL A 245 -1.53 -4.45 -15.64
C VAL A 245 -1.01 -3.40 -14.67
N GLY A 246 0.31 -3.33 -14.52
CA GLY A 246 0.97 -2.30 -13.73
C GLY A 246 1.09 -0.96 -14.44
N ASP A 247 1.75 -0.02 -13.77
CA ASP A 247 2.13 1.28 -14.32
C ASP A 247 3.39 1.18 -15.20
N VAL A 248 4.11 0.07 -15.13
CA VAL A 248 5.36 -0.17 -15.88
C VAL A 248 5.09 -1.06 -17.09
N ASP A 249 5.67 -0.73 -18.22
CA ASP A 249 5.74 -1.64 -19.37
C ASP A 249 6.78 -2.73 -19.09
N PHE A 250 6.32 -3.75 -18.36
CA PHE A 250 7.19 -4.78 -17.79
C PHE A 250 8.10 -5.43 -18.83
N ASP A 251 7.55 -5.84 -19.97
CA ASP A 251 8.28 -6.58 -21.00
C ASP A 251 9.43 -5.75 -21.60
N ALA A 252 9.21 -4.45 -21.77
CA ALA A 252 10.20 -3.53 -22.30
C ALA A 252 11.21 -3.06 -21.24
N VAL A 253 10.78 -2.92 -19.98
CA VAL A 253 11.58 -2.35 -18.89
C VAL A 253 12.44 -3.41 -18.20
N ALA A 254 11.92 -4.62 -17.99
CA ALA A 254 12.59 -5.68 -17.23
C ALA A 254 14.03 -5.97 -17.72
N PRO A 255 14.34 -6.06 -19.05
CA PRO A 255 15.70 -6.31 -19.52
C PRO A 255 16.72 -5.24 -19.11
N ARG A 256 16.26 -4.04 -18.75
CA ARG A 256 17.13 -2.92 -18.34
C ARG A 256 17.41 -2.88 -16.84
N CYS A 257 16.56 -3.55 -16.05
CA CYS A 257 16.61 -3.48 -14.59
C CYS A 257 17.66 -4.43 -13.98
N GLU A 258 18.21 -4.03 -12.84
CA GLU A 258 18.84 -4.96 -11.91
C GLU A 258 17.77 -5.88 -11.29
N ALA A 259 16.72 -5.26 -10.75
CA ALA A 259 15.59 -5.96 -10.15
C ALA A 259 14.27 -5.25 -10.45
N ILE A 260 13.19 -6.02 -10.55
CA ILE A 260 11.84 -5.49 -10.84
C ILE A 260 10.77 -6.37 -10.22
N THR A 261 9.68 -5.76 -9.72
CA THR A 261 8.48 -6.50 -9.33
C THR A 261 7.70 -6.93 -10.56
N PRO A 262 7.34 -8.22 -10.71
CA PRO A 262 6.41 -8.63 -11.76
C PRO A 262 5.00 -8.13 -11.45
N ARG A 263 4.28 -7.67 -12.47
CA ARG A 263 2.85 -7.39 -12.39
C ARG A 263 2.11 -8.32 -13.34
N SER A 264 1.84 -9.52 -12.86
CA SER A 264 0.91 -10.47 -13.48
C SER A 264 -0.39 -10.52 -12.67
N GLU A 265 -1.43 -11.07 -13.26
CA GLU A 265 -2.73 -11.28 -12.59
C GLU A 265 -2.62 -12.10 -11.30
N GLU A 266 -1.59 -12.94 -11.20
CA GLU A 266 -1.35 -13.83 -10.07
C GLU A 266 -0.70 -13.13 -8.87
N HIS A 267 0.01 -12.00 -9.08
CA HIS A 267 0.80 -11.33 -8.05
C HIS A 267 0.18 -10.06 -7.48
N THR A 268 -0.94 -9.58 -8.04
CA THR A 268 -1.51 -8.27 -7.74
C THR A 268 -2.25 -8.16 -6.41
N SER A 269 -2.66 -9.26 -5.83
CA SER A 269 -3.56 -9.25 -4.68
C SER A 269 -2.84 -9.20 -3.32
N GLU A 270 -1.53 -9.44 -3.26
CA GLU A 270 -0.84 -9.71 -1.99
C GLU A 270 -0.10 -8.52 -1.39
N LEU A 271 0.41 -7.59 -2.22
CA LEU A 271 1.12 -6.40 -1.72
C LEU A 271 0.22 -5.36 -1.03
N GLN A 272 -1.11 -5.46 -1.14
CA GLN A 272 -2.06 -4.53 -0.53
C GLN A 272 -2.69 -5.06 0.76
N SER A 273 -2.33 -6.26 1.19
CA SER A 273 -2.95 -6.92 2.35
C SER A 273 -2.02 -7.08 3.55
N HIS A 274 -0.89 -6.38 3.59
CA HIS A 274 0.10 -6.50 4.67
C HIS A 274 0.23 -5.24 5.48
#